data_f96de252cdc1fa4511c3af900598f8df
#
_entry.id   f96de252cdc1fa4511c3af900598f8df
#
_cell.length_a   1.000
_cell.length_b   1.000
_cell.length_c   1.000
_cell.angle_alpha   90.00
_cell.angle_beta   90.00
_cell.angle_gamma   90.00
#
_symmetry.space_group_name_H-M   'P 1'
#
loop_
_entity.id
_entity.type
_entity.pdbx_description
1 polymer ?
#
loop_
_entity_poly.entity_id
_entity_poly.type
_entity_poly.pdbx_seq_one_letter_code
_entity_poly.pdbx_strand_id
1 'polypeptide(L)'
;MRPPRRGLVAPPLRSEEPVGHDGDERELIASVLRKDRKAAARFVGGHIDAVYAYARHRLAPRADLVDDVVQDVFLSALKGLATFEGQSSLRTWLIAIARHKIEDVYRQRLRLPEAIEDHDSLEEGSFSARAIPALDDQIDAARARVKVRHVLAQIPERYGLMLLWRYWEHRSTRDIAIAIGTTQKSVERTLARARARFKELWLKE
;
A
#
# COMPACT_ATOMS: atom_id res chain seq x y z
N MET A 1 21.29 14.62 32.64
CA MET A 1 21.29 15.37 31.38
C MET A 1 21.62 14.38 30.28
N ARG A 2 20.60 13.85 29.57
CA ARG A 2 20.77 12.87 28.46
C ARG A 2 20.73 13.59 27.13
N PRO A 3 21.63 13.31 26.18
CA PRO A 3 21.62 13.94 24.87
C PRO A 3 20.41 13.47 24.02
N PRO A 4 19.93 14.30 23.07
CA PRO A 4 18.78 13.98 22.24
C PRO A 4 19.14 12.86 21.24
N ARG A 5 18.23 11.90 21.08
CA ARG A 5 18.33 10.82 20.09
C ARG A 5 18.24 11.43 18.68
N ARG A 6 19.29 11.23 17.90
CA ARG A 6 19.30 11.54 16.46
C ARG A 6 18.19 10.74 15.76
N GLY A 7 17.28 11.47 15.10
CA GLY A 7 16.30 10.89 14.20
C GLY A 7 17.00 10.12 13.07
N LEU A 8 16.51 8.91 12.82
CA LEU A 8 16.89 8.16 11.60
C LEU A 8 16.36 8.95 10.40
N VAL A 9 17.25 9.64 9.75
CA VAL A 9 17.03 10.18 8.41
C VAL A 9 17.11 8.99 7.47
N ALA A 10 16.01 8.69 6.78
CA ALA A 10 16.00 7.71 5.70
C ALA A 10 17.06 8.10 4.66
N PRO A 11 17.81 7.14 4.07
CA PRO A 11 18.78 7.47 3.04
C PRO A 11 18.05 8.12 1.86
N PRO A 12 18.64 9.15 1.23
CA PRO A 12 18.06 9.77 0.06
C PRO A 12 17.99 8.69 -1.06
N LEU A 13 16.77 8.51 -1.58
CA LEU A 13 16.58 7.82 -2.85
C LEU A 13 17.48 8.52 -3.86
N ARG A 14 18.36 7.74 -4.53
CA ARG A 14 19.25 8.26 -5.58
C ARG A 14 18.39 9.12 -6.51
N SER A 15 18.70 10.39 -6.53
CA SER A 15 18.22 11.34 -7.51
C SER A 15 18.70 10.87 -8.88
N GLU A 16 17.83 10.21 -9.64
CA GLU A 16 17.97 10.16 -11.07
C GLU A 16 17.83 11.59 -11.55
N GLU A 17 18.86 12.11 -12.18
CA GLU A 17 18.92 13.48 -12.69
C GLU A 17 17.72 13.76 -13.61
N PRO A 18 17.16 14.97 -13.58
CA PRO A 18 16.05 15.34 -14.46
C PRO A 18 16.58 15.45 -15.89
N VAL A 19 16.41 14.38 -16.66
CA VAL A 19 16.59 14.42 -18.11
C VAL A 19 15.48 15.28 -18.70
N GLY A 20 15.80 16.48 -19.12
CA GLY A 20 15.24 17.33 -20.20
C GLY A 20 13.73 17.36 -20.48
N HIS A 21 12.81 17.20 -19.50
CA HIS A 21 11.35 17.18 -19.75
C HIS A 21 10.56 18.29 -19.03
N ASP A 22 11.23 19.23 -18.39
CA ASP A 22 10.56 20.25 -17.56
C ASP A 22 9.65 21.20 -18.40
N GLY A 23 10.03 21.49 -19.65
CA GLY A 23 9.24 22.29 -20.58
C GLY A 23 7.98 21.58 -21.07
N ASP A 24 8.11 20.31 -21.46
CA ASP A 24 7.03 19.49 -22.00
C ASP A 24 5.98 19.14 -20.93
N GLU A 25 6.41 18.89 -19.69
CA GLU A 25 5.49 18.65 -18.56
C GLU A 25 4.68 19.90 -18.22
N ARG A 26 5.31 21.07 -18.20
CA ARG A 26 4.62 22.36 -17.93
C ARG A 26 3.60 22.69 -19.02
N GLU A 27 3.94 22.49 -20.28
CA GLU A 27 3.00 22.70 -21.39
C GLU A 27 1.83 21.70 -21.34
N LEU A 28 2.11 20.43 -21.01
CA LEU A 28 1.09 19.43 -20.82
C LEU A 28 0.13 19.83 -19.70
N ILE A 29 0.65 20.23 -18.55
CA ILE A 29 -0.15 20.69 -17.40
C ILE A 29 -1.02 21.88 -17.81
N ALA A 30 -0.45 22.90 -18.44
CA ALA A 30 -1.18 24.08 -18.89
C ALA A 30 -2.30 23.72 -19.86
N SER A 31 -2.09 22.74 -20.74
CA SER A 31 -3.10 22.29 -21.70
C SER A 31 -4.22 21.50 -21.00
N VAL A 32 -3.89 20.66 -20.03
CA VAL A 32 -4.89 19.95 -19.20
C VAL A 32 -5.75 20.94 -18.42
N LEU A 33 -5.14 21.96 -17.83
CA LEU A 33 -5.86 23.02 -17.10
C LEU A 33 -6.80 23.84 -18.00
N ARG A 34 -6.48 23.99 -19.29
CA ARG A 34 -7.38 24.57 -20.30
C ARG A 34 -8.49 23.61 -20.74
N LYS A 35 -8.61 22.43 -20.10
CA LYS A 35 -9.61 21.40 -20.42
C LYS A 35 -9.45 20.76 -21.80
N ASP A 36 -8.23 20.74 -22.33
CA ASP A 36 -7.93 20.03 -23.57
C ASP A 36 -8.02 18.52 -23.34
N ARG A 37 -8.96 17.88 -24.03
CA ARG A 37 -9.22 16.44 -23.91
C ARG A 37 -8.03 15.60 -24.39
N LYS A 38 -7.32 16.06 -25.43
CA LYS A 38 -6.15 15.33 -25.95
C LYS A 38 -4.99 15.42 -24.97
N ALA A 39 -4.78 16.59 -24.36
CA ALA A 39 -3.78 16.76 -23.31
C ALA A 39 -4.09 15.91 -22.06
N ALA A 40 -5.36 15.86 -21.65
CA ALA A 40 -5.79 14.99 -20.54
C ALA A 40 -5.56 13.49 -20.84
N ALA A 41 -5.86 13.05 -22.06
CA ALA A 41 -5.59 11.68 -22.49
C ALA A 41 -4.08 11.35 -22.50
N ARG A 42 -3.25 12.29 -22.99
CA ARG A 42 -1.78 12.13 -22.92
C ARG A 42 -1.26 12.09 -21.49
N PHE A 43 -1.78 12.94 -20.61
CA PHE A 43 -1.42 12.94 -19.18
C PHE A 43 -1.73 11.59 -18.53
N VAL A 44 -2.94 11.07 -18.72
CA VAL A 44 -3.32 9.76 -18.19
C VAL A 44 -2.48 8.65 -18.84
N GLY A 45 -2.42 8.60 -20.18
CA GLY A 45 -1.71 7.55 -20.91
C GLY A 45 -0.21 7.47 -20.59
N GLY A 46 0.43 8.62 -20.35
CA GLY A 46 1.86 8.66 -20.00
C GLY A 46 2.18 8.15 -18.59
N HIS A 47 1.18 8.02 -17.71
CA HIS A 47 1.43 7.71 -16.30
C HIS A 47 0.64 6.52 -15.77
N ILE A 48 -0.37 6.03 -16.53
CA ILE A 48 -1.27 4.98 -16.04
C ILE A 48 -0.54 3.69 -15.67
N ASP A 49 0.44 3.27 -16.46
CA ASP A 49 1.18 2.03 -16.21
C ASP A 49 1.95 2.08 -14.89
N ALA A 50 2.56 3.23 -14.59
CA ALA A 50 3.30 3.41 -13.35
C ALA A 50 2.38 3.40 -12.12
N VAL A 51 1.24 4.10 -12.20
CA VAL A 51 0.23 4.14 -11.12
C VAL A 51 -0.40 2.76 -10.95
N TYR A 52 -0.75 2.09 -12.04
CA TYR A 52 -1.33 0.75 -12.02
C TYR A 52 -0.37 -0.27 -11.41
N ALA A 53 0.89 -0.28 -11.84
CA ALA A 53 1.90 -1.17 -11.29
C ALA A 53 2.09 -0.95 -9.78
N TYR A 54 2.13 0.30 -9.34
CA TYR A 54 2.22 0.66 -7.93
C TYR A 54 1.00 0.17 -7.14
N ALA A 55 -0.21 0.48 -7.61
CA ALA A 55 -1.45 0.08 -6.96
C ALA A 55 -1.57 -1.44 -6.87
N ARG A 56 -1.31 -2.16 -7.97
CA ARG A 56 -1.33 -3.62 -8.02
C ARG A 56 -0.35 -4.27 -7.05
N HIS A 57 0.85 -3.68 -6.91
CA HIS A 57 1.84 -4.17 -5.97
C HIS A 57 1.40 -3.98 -4.51
N ARG A 58 0.78 -2.83 -4.20
CA ARG A 58 0.37 -2.47 -2.85
C ARG A 58 -0.94 -3.09 -2.39
N LEU A 59 -1.85 -3.36 -3.33
CA LEU A 59 -3.15 -3.97 -3.04
C LEU A 59 -3.17 -5.49 -3.23
N ALA A 60 -2.08 -6.11 -3.69
CA ALA A 60 -2.04 -7.57 -3.78
C ALA A 60 -2.36 -8.22 -2.41
N PRO A 61 -3.25 -9.23 -2.34
CA PRO A 61 -3.88 -10.00 -3.42
C PRO A 61 -5.19 -9.40 -3.97
N ARG A 62 -5.63 -8.22 -3.52
CA ARG A 62 -6.90 -7.58 -3.85
C ARG A 62 -6.83 -6.83 -5.19
N ALA A 63 -6.61 -7.60 -6.28
CA ALA A 63 -6.56 -7.05 -7.63
C ALA A 63 -7.88 -6.37 -8.06
N ASP A 64 -9.01 -6.77 -7.48
CA ASP A 64 -10.35 -6.20 -7.67
C ASP A 64 -10.46 -4.73 -7.26
N LEU A 65 -9.58 -4.24 -6.38
CA LEU A 65 -9.59 -2.84 -5.92
C LEU A 65 -8.68 -1.93 -6.76
N VAL A 66 -7.86 -2.50 -7.64
CA VAL A 66 -6.82 -1.73 -8.34
C VAL A 66 -7.41 -0.72 -9.31
N ASP A 67 -8.39 -1.13 -10.11
CA ASP A 67 -8.99 -0.28 -11.14
C ASP A 67 -9.68 0.93 -10.53
N ASP A 68 -10.46 0.73 -9.45
CA ASP A 68 -11.14 1.81 -8.73
C ASP A 68 -10.13 2.80 -8.13
N VAL A 69 -9.06 2.28 -7.51
CA VAL A 69 -8.00 3.13 -6.94
C VAL A 69 -7.28 3.93 -8.03
N VAL A 70 -6.93 3.31 -9.15
CA VAL A 70 -6.27 3.99 -10.27
C VAL A 70 -7.17 5.09 -10.83
N GLN A 71 -8.46 4.83 -11.01
CA GLN A 71 -9.44 5.83 -11.44
C GLN A 71 -9.49 7.00 -10.45
N ASP A 72 -9.60 6.71 -9.15
CA ASP A 72 -9.65 7.71 -8.08
C ASP A 72 -8.37 8.57 -8.01
N VAL A 73 -7.21 7.98 -8.30
CA VAL A 73 -5.93 8.69 -8.38
C VAL A 73 -5.99 9.75 -9.48
N PHE A 74 -6.36 9.36 -10.71
CA PHE A 74 -6.40 10.30 -11.83
C PHE A 74 -7.50 11.34 -11.68
N LEU A 75 -8.67 10.99 -11.14
CA LEU A 75 -9.71 11.97 -10.82
C LEU A 75 -9.22 13.00 -9.79
N SER A 76 -8.50 12.55 -8.76
CA SER A 76 -7.92 13.44 -7.74
C SER A 76 -6.77 14.28 -8.32
N ALA A 77 -5.94 13.69 -9.16
CA ALA A 77 -4.85 14.39 -9.84
C ALA A 77 -5.38 15.50 -10.75
N LEU A 78 -6.37 15.22 -11.60
CA LEU A 78 -6.97 16.23 -12.48
C LEU A 78 -7.61 17.40 -11.70
N LYS A 79 -8.21 17.12 -10.53
CA LYS A 79 -8.76 18.16 -9.65
C LYS A 79 -7.66 18.99 -8.97
N GLY A 80 -6.57 18.34 -8.56
CA GLY A 80 -5.47 18.97 -7.84
C GLY A 80 -4.35 19.51 -8.72
N LEU A 81 -4.41 19.33 -10.05
CA LEU A 81 -3.32 19.70 -10.96
C LEU A 81 -2.98 21.19 -10.93
N ALA A 82 -3.98 22.03 -10.67
CA ALA A 82 -3.77 23.49 -10.55
C ALA A 82 -2.89 23.89 -9.36
N THR A 83 -2.77 23.01 -8.33
CA THR A 83 -1.95 23.24 -7.14
C THR A 83 -0.60 22.50 -7.20
N PHE A 84 -0.29 21.88 -8.33
CA PHE A 84 0.99 21.22 -8.52
C PHE A 84 2.09 22.25 -8.77
N GLU A 85 3.02 22.39 -7.83
CA GLU A 85 4.08 23.40 -7.83
C GLU A 85 5.35 22.97 -8.58
N GLY A 86 5.40 21.74 -9.11
CA GLY A 86 6.59 21.24 -9.81
C GLY A 86 7.79 20.92 -8.93
N GLN A 87 7.60 20.77 -7.60
CA GLN A 87 8.68 20.41 -6.66
C GLN A 87 9.12 18.94 -6.82
N SER A 88 8.42 18.15 -7.61
CA SER A 88 8.76 16.77 -7.97
C SER A 88 8.25 16.48 -9.38
N SER A 89 8.67 15.35 -9.98
CA SER A 89 8.07 14.91 -11.25
C SER A 89 6.58 14.60 -11.08
N LEU A 90 5.79 14.73 -12.15
CA LEU A 90 4.38 14.33 -12.18
C LEU A 90 4.19 12.87 -11.73
N ARG A 91 5.10 11.98 -12.11
CA ARG A 91 5.09 10.59 -11.70
C ARG A 91 5.18 10.44 -10.18
N THR A 92 6.12 11.12 -9.54
CA THR A 92 6.30 11.09 -8.08
C THR A 92 5.08 11.63 -7.36
N TRP A 93 4.50 12.71 -7.85
CA TRP A 93 3.29 13.32 -7.31
C TRP A 93 2.08 12.37 -7.42
N LEU A 94 1.89 11.73 -8.60
CA LEU A 94 0.83 10.74 -8.80
C LEU A 94 0.97 9.52 -7.89
N ILE A 95 2.19 9.03 -7.68
CA ILE A 95 2.46 7.94 -6.73
C ILE A 95 2.14 8.36 -5.29
N ALA A 96 2.40 9.62 -4.91
CA ALA A 96 1.99 10.12 -3.60
C ALA A 96 0.46 10.13 -3.44
N ILE A 97 -0.28 10.56 -4.46
CA ILE A 97 -1.75 10.48 -4.48
C ILE A 97 -2.20 9.02 -4.37
N ALA A 98 -1.59 8.10 -5.15
CA ALA A 98 -1.92 6.68 -5.11
C ALA A 98 -1.71 6.08 -3.72
N ARG A 99 -0.62 6.45 -3.04
CA ARG A 99 -0.36 6.01 -1.66
C ARG A 99 -1.48 6.44 -0.72
N HIS A 100 -1.94 7.68 -0.80
CA HIS A 100 -3.04 8.17 0.04
C HIS A 100 -4.35 7.46 -0.26
N LYS A 101 -4.68 7.22 -1.54
CA LYS A 101 -5.90 6.50 -1.93
C LYS A 101 -5.89 5.06 -1.42
N ILE A 102 -4.76 4.38 -1.53
CA ILE A 102 -4.60 3.03 -0.97
C ILE A 102 -4.76 3.03 0.55
N GLU A 103 -4.20 4.02 1.25
CA GLU A 103 -4.41 4.18 2.70
C GLU A 103 -5.88 4.38 3.06
N ASP A 104 -6.63 5.14 2.26
CA ASP A 104 -8.07 5.36 2.47
C ASP A 104 -8.84 4.05 2.30
N VAL A 105 -8.51 3.23 1.29
CA VAL A 105 -9.09 1.90 1.10
C VAL A 105 -8.83 1.02 2.34
N TYR A 106 -7.59 0.94 2.82
CA TYR A 106 -7.26 0.18 4.04
C TYR A 106 -8.07 0.68 5.24
N ARG A 107 -8.12 2.01 5.46
CA ARG A 107 -8.88 2.59 6.57
C ARG A 107 -10.35 2.24 6.49
N GLN A 108 -10.96 2.38 5.32
CA GLN A 108 -12.38 2.09 5.11
C GLN A 108 -12.68 0.62 5.38
N ARG A 109 -11.92 -0.29 4.77
CA ARG A 109 -12.16 -1.74 4.88
C ARG A 109 -11.88 -2.28 6.29
N LEU A 110 -10.86 -1.77 6.97
CA LEU A 110 -10.53 -2.19 8.32
C LEU A 110 -11.44 -1.60 9.41
N ARG A 111 -12.14 -0.49 9.12
CA ARG A 111 -13.14 0.11 10.04
C ARG A 111 -14.49 -0.58 10.01
N LEU A 112 -14.82 -1.26 8.91
CA LEU A 112 -16.10 -1.98 8.82
C LEU A 112 -16.16 -3.02 9.95
N PRO A 113 -17.26 -3.07 10.73
CA PRO A 113 -17.47 -4.14 11.69
C PRO A 113 -17.50 -5.46 10.93
N GLU A 114 -16.63 -6.38 11.30
CA GLU A 114 -16.83 -7.76 10.89
C GLU A 114 -18.10 -8.25 11.60
N ALA A 115 -18.99 -8.92 10.87
CA ALA A 115 -19.94 -9.81 11.53
C ALA A 115 -19.06 -10.78 12.32
N ILE A 116 -19.04 -10.60 13.63
CA ILE A 116 -18.20 -11.37 14.55
C ILE A 116 -18.79 -12.78 14.56
N GLU A 117 -18.21 -13.66 13.76
CA GLU A 117 -18.25 -15.06 14.14
C GLU A 117 -17.29 -15.17 15.33
N ASP A 118 -17.88 -15.05 16.52
CA ASP A 118 -17.21 -15.33 17.79
C ASP A 118 -16.82 -16.82 17.84
N HIS A 119 -15.73 -17.15 17.21
CA HIS A 119 -14.97 -18.32 17.62
C HIS A 119 -13.98 -17.88 18.71
N ASP A 120 -14.55 -17.81 19.90
CA ASP A 120 -13.81 -17.72 21.17
C ASP A 120 -12.91 -18.93 21.31
N SER A 121 -11.66 -18.65 21.71
CA SER A 121 -10.56 -19.56 22.04
C SER A 121 -9.48 -19.75 20.98
N LEU A 122 -8.59 -18.74 20.91
CA LEU A 122 -7.20 -19.00 20.51
C LEU A 122 -6.30 -18.54 21.66
N GLU A 123 -5.65 -19.51 22.30
CA GLU A 123 -4.61 -19.29 23.28
C GLU A 123 -3.55 -18.31 22.74
N GLU A 124 -3.07 -17.43 23.61
CA GLU A 124 -1.97 -16.49 23.33
C GLU A 124 -0.66 -17.26 23.10
N GLY A 125 -0.53 -17.84 21.91
CA GLY A 125 0.74 -18.37 21.44
C GLY A 125 1.67 -17.22 21.13
N SER A 126 2.68 -16.99 21.96
CA SER A 126 3.80 -16.08 21.69
C SER A 126 4.44 -16.45 20.35
N PHE A 127 4.10 -15.72 19.29
CA PHE A 127 4.74 -15.88 18.00
C PHE A 127 6.04 -15.07 18.02
N SER A 128 7.13 -15.72 18.40
CA SER A 128 8.48 -15.23 18.09
C SER A 128 8.59 -15.15 16.57
N ALA A 129 8.89 -13.96 16.05
CA ALA A 129 9.25 -13.75 14.65
C ALA A 129 10.60 -14.44 14.38
N ARG A 130 10.57 -15.77 14.33
CA ARG A 130 11.73 -16.53 13.87
C ARG A 130 11.88 -16.23 12.40
N ALA A 131 13.03 -15.67 12.06
CA ALA A 131 13.43 -15.27 10.72
C ALA A 131 12.95 -16.31 9.68
N ILE A 132 12.26 -15.83 8.64
CA ILE A 132 12.11 -16.58 7.40
C ILE A 132 13.54 -16.94 6.99
N PRO A 133 13.88 -18.24 6.78
CA PRO A 133 15.20 -18.61 6.32
C PRO A 133 15.54 -17.76 5.09
N ALA A 134 16.76 -17.23 5.04
CA ALA A 134 17.27 -16.57 3.85
C ALA A 134 17.13 -17.57 2.69
N LEU A 135 16.19 -17.33 1.78
CA LEU A 135 16.01 -18.14 0.60
C LEU A 135 17.17 -17.82 -0.35
N ASP A 136 18.07 -18.73 -0.43
CA ASP A 136 19.27 -18.64 -1.28
C ASP A 136 18.96 -18.90 -2.77
N ASP A 137 17.71 -19.20 -3.11
CA ASP A 137 17.29 -19.53 -4.48
C ASP A 137 16.14 -18.62 -4.96
N GLN A 138 16.37 -17.88 -6.06
CA GLN A 138 15.36 -16.99 -6.66
C GLN A 138 14.06 -17.75 -7.07
N ILE A 139 14.21 -19.03 -7.41
CA ILE A 139 13.08 -19.90 -7.78
C ILE A 139 12.21 -20.18 -6.56
N ASP A 140 12.80 -20.47 -5.43
CA ASP A 140 12.05 -20.71 -4.18
C ASP A 140 11.40 -19.45 -3.65
N ALA A 141 12.05 -18.30 -3.81
CA ALA A 141 11.44 -17.00 -3.49
C ALA A 141 10.22 -16.69 -4.37
N ALA A 142 10.27 -17.02 -5.66
CA ALA A 142 9.14 -16.83 -6.56
C ALA A 142 7.95 -17.75 -6.20
N ARG A 143 8.22 -19.02 -5.92
CA ARG A 143 7.21 -20.01 -5.45
C ARG A 143 6.59 -19.56 -4.13
N ALA A 144 7.42 -19.15 -3.16
CA ALA A 144 6.94 -18.64 -1.88
C ALA A 144 6.03 -17.42 -2.04
N ARG A 145 6.36 -16.48 -2.96
CA ARG A 145 5.52 -15.31 -3.26
C ARG A 145 4.16 -15.71 -3.86
N VAL A 146 4.14 -16.73 -4.72
CA VAL A 146 2.89 -17.25 -5.29
C VAL A 146 2.06 -17.88 -4.19
N LYS A 147 2.64 -18.74 -3.36
CA LYS A 147 1.96 -19.40 -2.23
C LYS A 147 1.43 -18.37 -1.21
N VAL A 148 2.21 -17.37 -0.84
CA VAL A 148 1.75 -16.26 0.04
C VAL A 148 0.50 -15.58 -0.53
N ARG A 149 0.52 -15.22 -1.84
CA ARG A 149 -0.64 -14.59 -2.47
C ARG A 149 -1.86 -15.48 -2.49
N HIS A 150 -1.66 -16.79 -2.75
CA HIS A 150 -2.76 -17.75 -2.76
C HIS A 150 -3.39 -17.89 -1.37
N VAL A 151 -2.58 -18.05 -0.33
CA VAL A 151 -3.06 -18.11 1.05
C VAL A 151 -3.76 -16.80 1.48
N LEU A 152 -3.18 -15.63 1.13
CA LEU A 152 -3.81 -14.35 1.43
C LEU A 152 -5.17 -14.16 0.73
N ALA A 153 -5.38 -14.77 -0.44
CA ALA A 153 -6.67 -14.73 -1.13
C ALA A 153 -7.76 -15.61 -0.46
N GLN A 154 -7.36 -16.60 0.35
CA GLN A 154 -8.28 -17.52 1.03
C GLN A 154 -8.67 -17.07 2.45
N ILE A 155 -7.97 -16.11 3.02
CA ILE A 155 -8.30 -15.58 4.35
C ILE A 155 -9.30 -14.43 4.25
N PRO A 156 -10.10 -14.16 5.32
CA PRO A 156 -11.00 -13.01 5.34
C PRO A 156 -10.26 -11.71 4.98
N GLU A 157 -10.92 -10.86 4.18
CA GLU A 157 -10.34 -9.62 3.65
C GLU A 157 -9.65 -8.78 4.72
N ARG A 158 -10.35 -8.58 5.84
CA ARG A 158 -9.83 -7.80 6.98
C ARG A 158 -8.51 -8.34 7.51
N TYR A 159 -8.39 -9.66 7.61
CA TYR A 159 -7.14 -10.30 8.08
C TYR A 159 -6.02 -10.13 7.06
N GLY A 160 -6.32 -10.32 5.77
CA GLY A 160 -5.35 -10.12 4.69
C GLY A 160 -4.82 -8.69 4.67
N LEU A 161 -5.70 -7.70 4.69
CA LEU A 161 -5.33 -6.28 4.72
C LEU A 161 -4.54 -5.91 5.99
N MET A 162 -4.93 -6.46 7.16
CA MET A 162 -4.21 -6.23 8.40
C MET A 162 -2.78 -6.80 8.36
N LEU A 163 -2.59 -7.99 7.78
CA LEU A 163 -1.27 -8.58 7.59
C LEU A 163 -0.42 -7.76 6.60
N LEU A 164 -1.01 -7.34 5.48
CA LEU A 164 -0.33 -6.48 4.51
C LEU A 164 0.11 -5.17 5.16
N TRP A 165 -0.77 -4.51 5.88
CA TRP A 165 -0.45 -3.24 6.54
C TRP A 165 0.65 -3.38 7.60
N ARG A 166 0.64 -4.48 8.34
CA ARG A 166 1.65 -4.74 9.38
C ARG A 166 3.00 -5.16 8.81
N TYR A 167 3.01 -6.09 7.86
CA TYR A 167 4.25 -6.76 7.41
C TYR A 167 4.78 -6.24 6.09
N TRP A 168 3.92 -5.77 5.20
CA TRP A 168 4.33 -5.22 3.91
C TRP A 168 4.57 -3.71 3.97
N GLU A 169 3.67 -2.96 4.62
CA GLU A 169 3.80 -1.53 4.83
C GLU A 169 4.64 -1.18 6.08
N HIS A 170 5.04 -2.18 6.84
CA HIS A 170 5.82 -2.04 8.08
C HIS A 170 5.20 -1.10 9.13
N ARG A 171 3.88 -0.96 9.15
CA ARG A 171 3.20 -0.11 10.13
C ARG A 171 3.23 -0.73 11.52
N SER A 172 3.42 0.12 12.53
CA SER A 172 3.28 -0.33 13.92
C SER A 172 1.82 -0.63 14.27
N THR A 173 1.59 -1.48 15.26
CA THR A 173 0.23 -1.76 15.76
C THR A 173 -0.45 -0.49 16.28
N ARG A 174 0.32 0.43 16.85
CA ARG A 174 -0.14 1.74 17.29
C ARG A 174 -0.61 2.63 16.13
N ASP A 175 0.18 2.71 15.06
CA ASP A 175 -0.18 3.52 13.88
C ASP A 175 -1.41 2.97 13.17
N ILE A 176 -1.52 1.64 13.10
CA ILE A 176 -2.71 0.97 12.56
C ILE A 176 -3.92 1.32 13.43
N ALA A 177 -3.81 1.23 14.75
CA ALA A 177 -4.90 1.54 15.68
C ALA A 177 -5.40 2.98 15.52
N ILE A 178 -4.48 3.94 15.44
CA ILE A 178 -4.79 5.35 15.21
C ILE A 178 -5.50 5.52 13.86
N ALA A 179 -4.96 4.91 12.80
CA ALA A 179 -5.50 5.07 11.44
C ALA A 179 -6.94 4.53 11.30
N ILE A 180 -7.28 3.42 11.97
CA ILE A 180 -8.61 2.81 11.88
C ILE A 180 -9.55 3.22 13.03
N GLY A 181 -9.07 4.00 13.99
CA GLY A 181 -9.87 4.48 15.11
C GLY A 181 -10.22 3.40 16.14
N THR A 182 -9.27 2.51 16.46
CA THR A 182 -9.43 1.43 17.44
C THR A 182 -8.30 1.42 18.46
N THR A 183 -8.30 0.46 19.39
CA THR A 183 -7.22 0.30 20.37
C THR A 183 -6.10 -0.57 19.82
N GLN A 184 -4.87 -0.33 20.29
CA GLN A 184 -3.72 -1.16 19.94
C GLN A 184 -3.96 -2.65 20.29
N LYS A 185 -4.57 -2.91 21.45
CA LYS A 185 -4.93 -4.26 21.89
C LYS A 185 -5.89 -4.96 20.92
N SER A 186 -6.85 -4.22 20.34
CA SER A 186 -7.76 -4.76 19.31
C SER A 186 -7.00 -5.12 18.03
N VAL A 187 -6.06 -4.29 17.59
CA VAL A 187 -5.19 -4.58 16.44
C VAL A 187 -4.34 -5.82 16.69
N GLU A 188 -3.72 -5.93 17.86
CA GLU A 188 -2.88 -7.08 18.24
C GLU A 188 -3.69 -8.39 18.25
N ARG A 189 -4.90 -8.34 18.78
CA ARG A 189 -5.83 -9.50 18.77
C ARG A 189 -6.20 -9.89 17.33
N THR A 190 -6.57 -8.92 16.49
CA THR A 190 -6.89 -9.18 15.07
C THR A 190 -5.69 -9.76 14.33
N LEU A 191 -4.49 -9.22 14.56
CA LEU A 191 -3.25 -9.76 13.97
C LEU A 191 -2.93 -11.18 14.46
N ALA A 192 -3.22 -11.51 15.72
CA ALA A 192 -3.03 -12.86 16.23
C ALA A 192 -3.94 -13.86 15.50
N ARG A 193 -5.24 -13.54 15.35
CA ARG A 193 -6.20 -14.34 14.58
C ARG A 193 -5.80 -14.45 13.10
N ALA A 194 -5.40 -13.36 12.49
CA ALA A 194 -4.96 -13.34 11.10
C ALA A 194 -3.73 -14.23 10.85
N ARG A 195 -2.74 -14.19 11.75
CA ARG A 195 -1.57 -15.08 11.70
C ARG A 195 -1.92 -16.54 11.87
N ALA A 196 -2.82 -16.85 12.82
CA ALA A 196 -3.27 -18.21 13.06
C ALA A 196 -3.95 -18.78 11.80
N ARG A 197 -4.87 -18.00 11.19
CA ARG A 197 -5.55 -18.41 9.96
C ARG A 197 -4.60 -18.56 8.78
N PHE A 198 -3.65 -17.64 8.63
CA PHE A 198 -2.61 -17.74 7.61
C PHE A 198 -1.78 -19.02 7.78
N LYS A 199 -1.32 -19.31 9.01
CA LYS A 199 -0.53 -20.51 9.32
C LYS A 199 -1.32 -21.80 9.02
N GLU A 200 -2.58 -21.83 9.39
CA GLU A 200 -3.44 -22.99 9.11
C GLU A 200 -3.51 -23.31 7.62
N LEU A 201 -3.78 -22.30 6.79
CA LEU A 201 -3.87 -22.46 5.34
C LEU A 201 -2.51 -22.76 4.71
N TRP A 202 -1.44 -22.13 5.19
CA TRP A 202 -0.08 -22.36 4.72
C TRP A 202 0.38 -23.81 4.89
N LEU A 203 -0.05 -24.47 5.96
CA LEU A 203 0.32 -25.85 6.26
C LEU A 203 -0.54 -26.87 5.50
N LYS A 204 -1.68 -26.47 4.95
CA LYS A 204 -2.56 -27.31 4.13
C LYS A 204 -2.16 -27.38 2.67
N GLU A 205 -1.37 -26.43 2.21
CA GLU A 205 -0.79 -26.35 0.86
C GLU A 205 0.64 -26.91 0.80
#